data_cb1fb3fbb28287e9e0d1e208953bb0f9
#
_entry.id   cb1fb3fbb28287e9e0d1e208953bb0f9
#
_cell.length_a   1.000
_cell.length_b   1.000
_cell.length_c   1.000
_cell.angle_alpha   90.00
_cell.angle_beta   90.00
_cell.angle_gamma   90.00
#
_symmetry.space_group_name_H-M   'P 1'
#
loop_
_entity.id
_entity.type
_entity.pdbx_description
1 polymer ?
#
loop_
_entity_poly.entity_id
_entity_poly.type
_entity_poly.pdbx_seq_one_letter_code
_entity_poly.pdbx_strand_id
1 'polypeptide(L)'
;MKRISDILIKCDIIESVGRKDRSVSGLVFDSRKSADDVAFFAVRGTQVDGHDYIYKAIEQGCHVVVCERLPENVSNDVTYYVVDNTAKALGYAASEFYGNPSEKLRLVGVTGTNGKTTIATLLYRLFFNSGYPCGLLSTIENRINNVVVPSTHTTGDQLQ
;
A
#
# COMPACT_ATOMS: atom_id res chain seq x y z
N MET A 1 0.71 16.29 3.85
CA MET A 1 -0.66 15.80 4.01
C MET A 1 -1.40 15.89 2.70
N LYS A 2 -2.18 14.88 2.35
CA LYS A 2 -3.05 14.86 1.16
C LYS A 2 -4.48 14.57 1.58
N ARG A 3 -5.46 15.11 0.86
CA ARG A 3 -6.88 14.81 1.13
C ARG A 3 -7.16 13.35 0.81
N ILE A 4 -7.93 12.68 1.66
CA ILE A 4 -8.26 11.27 1.45
C ILE A 4 -9.10 11.07 0.18
N SER A 5 -9.96 12.03 -0.15
CA SER A 5 -10.74 12.02 -1.39
C SER A 5 -9.87 11.97 -2.65
N ASP A 6 -8.74 12.71 -2.65
CA ASP A 6 -7.80 12.73 -3.78
C ASP A 6 -7.02 11.42 -3.89
N ILE A 7 -6.72 10.81 -2.73
CA ILE A 7 -5.99 9.53 -2.65
C ILE A 7 -6.88 8.37 -3.12
N LEU A 8 -8.18 8.41 -2.81
CA LEU A 8 -9.14 7.34 -3.15
C LEU A 8 -9.84 7.56 -4.50
N ILE A 9 -9.39 8.51 -5.32
CA ILE A 9 -10.03 8.88 -6.58
C ILE A 9 -10.19 7.71 -7.58
N LYS A 10 -9.28 6.74 -7.55
CA LYS A 10 -9.31 5.53 -8.39
C LYS A 10 -9.94 4.32 -7.69
N CYS A 11 -10.42 4.50 -6.45
CA CYS A 11 -11.04 3.42 -5.70
C CYS A 11 -12.55 3.41 -5.93
N ASP A 12 -13.10 2.22 -6.14
CA ASP A 12 -14.54 2.00 -6.27
C ASP A 12 -15.17 2.07 -4.86
N ILE A 13 -15.55 3.29 -4.43
CA ILE A 13 -16.18 3.54 -3.13
C ILE A 13 -17.65 3.18 -3.23
N ILE A 14 -18.09 2.17 -2.46
CA ILE A 14 -19.48 1.70 -2.39
C ILE A 14 -20.28 2.62 -1.46
N GLU A 15 -19.69 2.94 -0.30
CA GLU A 15 -20.35 3.75 0.74
C GLU A 15 -19.32 4.59 1.48
N SER A 16 -19.73 5.73 2.01
CA SER A 16 -18.89 6.55 2.91
C SER A 16 -19.71 7.10 4.07
N VAL A 17 -19.18 6.94 5.29
CA VAL A 17 -19.80 7.38 6.54
C VAL A 17 -18.84 8.30 7.28
N GLY A 18 -19.34 9.41 7.84
CA GLY A 18 -18.54 10.39 8.58
C GLY A 18 -18.12 11.60 7.75
N ARG A 19 -17.14 12.37 8.22
CA ARG A 19 -16.62 13.57 7.53
C ARG A 19 -15.82 13.16 6.32
N LYS A 20 -16.22 13.60 5.13
CA LYS A 20 -15.63 13.18 3.85
C LYS A 20 -14.26 13.77 3.52
N ASP A 21 -13.79 14.80 4.20
CA ASP A 21 -12.65 15.62 3.74
C ASP A 21 -11.54 15.73 4.79
N ARG A 22 -11.00 14.57 5.23
CA ARG A 22 -9.83 14.53 6.11
C ARG A 22 -8.54 14.47 5.27
N SER A 23 -7.51 15.15 5.78
CA SER A 23 -6.16 15.03 5.23
C SER A 23 -5.35 14.03 6.02
N VAL A 24 -4.56 13.21 5.33
CA VAL A 24 -3.69 12.20 5.93
C VAL A 24 -2.24 12.41 5.51
N SER A 25 -1.31 12.03 6.37
CA SER A 25 0.14 12.07 6.15
C SER A 25 0.71 10.72 5.73
N GLY A 26 -0.08 9.64 5.89
CA GLY A 26 0.35 8.29 5.58
C GLY A 26 -0.80 7.31 5.39
N LEU A 27 -0.47 6.15 4.84
CA LEU A 27 -1.37 5.01 4.67
C LEU A 27 -0.79 3.84 5.46
N VAL A 28 -1.61 3.12 6.20
CA VAL A 28 -1.19 1.96 6.98
C VAL A 28 -2.20 0.82 6.87
N PHE A 29 -1.73 -0.42 6.92
CA PHE A 29 -2.57 -1.63 7.02
C PHE A 29 -2.27 -2.44 8.28
N ASP A 30 -1.24 -2.05 9.03
CA ASP A 30 -0.92 -2.60 10.34
C ASP A 30 -1.44 -1.64 11.42
N SER A 31 -2.42 -2.11 12.20
CA SER A 31 -3.05 -1.29 13.26
C SER A 31 -2.05 -0.74 14.28
N ARG A 32 -0.91 -1.42 14.49
CA ARG A 32 0.14 -0.97 15.41
C ARG A 32 0.85 0.32 14.94
N LYS A 33 0.74 0.64 13.65
CA LYS A 33 1.28 1.85 13.03
C LYS A 33 0.21 2.95 12.87
N SER A 34 -1.00 2.73 13.40
CA SER A 34 -2.07 3.71 13.33
C SER A 34 -1.77 4.93 14.20
N ALA A 35 -2.19 6.10 13.74
CA ALA A 35 -2.05 7.40 14.39
C ALA A 35 -3.15 8.35 13.88
N ASP A 36 -3.24 9.55 14.45
CA ASP A 36 -4.27 10.55 14.12
C ASP A 36 -4.30 10.96 12.64
N ASP A 37 -3.13 11.06 12.04
CA ASP A 37 -2.95 11.61 10.69
C ASP A 37 -2.73 10.54 9.60
N VAL A 38 -3.06 9.28 9.85
CA VAL A 38 -2.94 8.21 8.86
C VAL A 38 -4.30 7.62 8.47
N ALA A 39 -4.39 7.03 7.27
CA ALA A 39 -5.52 6.21 6.87
C ALA A 39 -5.21 4.72 7.10
N PHE A 40 -6.04 4.05 7.87
CA PHE A 40 -5.94 2.61 8.10
C PHE A 40 -6.75 1.84 7.05
N PHE A 41 -6.11 0.91 6.37
CA PHE A 41 -6.73 0.00 5.42
C PHE A 41 -6.91 -1.37 6.08
N ALA A 42 -8.14 -1.79 6.29
CA ALA A 42 -8.49 -3.08 6.88
C ALA A 42 -8.35 -4.21 5.83
N VAL A 43 -7.11 -4.53 5.48
CA VAL A 43 -6.82 -5.54 4.46
C VAL A 43 -7.03 -6.95 4.99
N ARG A 44 -7.75 -7.77 4.24
CA ARG A 44 -7.88 -9.18 4.54
C ARG A 44 -6.63 -9.93 4.10
N GLY A 45 -5.81 -10.33 5.07
CA GLY A 45 -4.62 -11.15 4.86
C GLY A 45 -4.96 -12.66 4.76
N THR A 46 -3.94 -13.47 4.50
CA THR A 46 -4.07 -14.95 4.42
C THR A 46 -4.27 -15.61 5.78
N GLN A 47 -3.76 -15.01 6.87
CA GLN A 47 -3.83 -15.55 8.23
C GLN A 47 -4.69 -14.71 9.16
N VAL A 48 -4.84 -13.42 8.88
CA VAL A 48 -5.49 -12.44 9.75
C VAL A 48 -6.37 -11.53 8.91
N ASP A 49 -7.59 -11.25 9.39
CA ASP A 49 -8.48 -10.24 8.80
C ASP A 49 -8.22 -8.88 9.44
N GLY A 50 -7.81 -7.89 8.64
CA GLY A 50 -7.56 -6.53 9.10
C GLY A 50 -8.80 -5.85 9.70
N HIS A 51 -10.01 -6.32 9.36
CA HIS A 51 -11.27 -5.80 9.90
C HIS A 51 -11.39 -6.02 11.41
N ASP A 52 -10.79 -7.08 11.95
CA ASP A 52 -10.78 -7.37 13.39
C ASP A 52 -9.97 -6.34 14.19
N TYR A 53 -9.16 -5.54 13.50
CA TYR A 53 -8.27 -4.53 14.11
C TYR A 53 -8.73 -3.09 13.91
N ILE A 54 -9.91 -2.86 13.32
CA ILE A 54 -10.46 -1.51 13.09
C ILE A 54 -10.57 -0.75 14.42
N TYR A 55 -11.16 -1.37 15.45
CA TYR A 55 -11.29 -0.72 16.77
C TYR A 55 -9.93 -0.38 17.38
N LYS A 56 -8.96 -1.27 17.25
CA LYS A 56 -7.61 -1.02 17.75
C LYS A 56 -6.91 0.13 17.02
N ALA A 57 -7.11 0.25 15.72
CA ALA A 57 -6.59 1.38 14.95
C ALA A 57 -7.23 2.71 15.40
N ILE A 58 -8.53 2.70 15.69
CA ILE A 58 -9.27 3.87 16.20
C ILE A 58 -8.79 4.25 17.60
N GLU A 59 -8.60 3.29 18.49
CA GLU A 59 -8.05 3.51 19.85
C GLU A 59 -6.66 4.15 19.81
N GLN A 60 -5.88 3.90 18.77
CA GLN A 60 -4.58 4.53 18.53
C GLN A 60 -4.66 5.90 17.85
N GLY A 61 -5.87 6.44 17.70
CA GLY A 61 -6.11 7.77 17.16
C GLY A 61 -6.42 7.81 15.67
N CYS A 62 -6.55 6.68 14.98
CA CYS A 62 -6.88 6.69 13.56
C CYS A 62 -8.31 7.19 13.33
N HIS A 63 -8.46 8.19 12.47
CA HIS A 63 -9.76 8.80 12.13
C HIS A 63 -10.22 8.53 10.69
N VAL A 64 -9.46 7.78 9.92
CA VAL A 64 -9.81 7.39 8.54
C VAL A 64 -9.62 5.90 8.36
N VAL A 65 -10.69 5.19 8.06
CA VAL A 65 -10.70 3.74 7.87
C VAL A 65 -11.23 3.40 6.48
N VAL A 66 -10.49 2.57 5.75
CA VAL A 66 -10.94 1.95 4.49
C VAL A 66 -11.15 0.46 4.75
N CYS A 67 -12.36 -0.03 4.49
CA CYS A 67 -12.78 -1.39 4.83
C CYS A 67 -13.70 -1.99 3.76
N GLU A 68 -13.94 -3.29 3.81
CA GLU A 68 -14.92 -3.99 2.94
C GLU A 68 -16.31 -4.07 3.58
N ARG A 69 -16.37 -3.92 4.91
CA ARG A 69 -17.60 -3.86 5.70
C ARG A 69 -17.42 -2.91 6.88
N LEU A 70 -18.49 -2.19 7.20
CA LEU A 70 -18.48 -1.34 8.40
C LEU A 70 -18.38 -2.18 9.67
N PRO A 71 -17.70 -1.68 10.73
CA PRO A 71 -17.75 -2.31 12.04
C PRO A 71 -19.17 -2.21 12.64
N GLU A 72 -19.50 -3.08 13.61
CA GLU A 72 -20.80 -3.08 14.27
C GLU A 72 -21.14 -1.75 14.93
N ASN A 73 -20.14 -1.11 15.53
CA ASN A 73 -20.28 0.20 16.17
C ASN A 73 -19.47 1.23 15.38
N VAL A 74 -20.17 2.07 14.64
CA VAL A 74 -19.59 3.16 13.87
C VAL A 74 -19.38 4.37 14.78
N SER A 75 -18.13 4.85 14.85
CA SER A 75 -17.79 6.06 15.62
C SER A 75 -18.05 7.32 14.78
N ASN A 76 -18.69 8.33 15.37
CA ASN A 76 -18.98 9.61 14.71
C ASN A 76 -17.72 10.44 14.40
N ASP A 77 -16.62 10.19 15.08
CA ASP A 77 -15.35 10.90 14.90
C ASP A 77 -14.46 10.27 13.81
N VAL A 78 -14.87 9.13 13.26
CA VAL A 78 -14.13 8.39 12.23
C VAL A 78 -14.83 8.49 10.89
N THR A 79 -14.06 8.66 9.84
CA THR A 79 -14.57 8.59 8.46
C THR A 79 -14.25 7.20 7.90
N TYR A 80 -15.29 6.51 7.48
CA TYR A 80 -15.20 5.18 6.88
C TYR A 80 -15.46 5.26 5.38
N TYR A 81 -14.64 4.53 4.62
CA TYR A 81 -14.84 4.31 3.19
C TYR A 81 -14.98 2.81 2.95
N VAL A 82 -16.15 2.39 2.49
CA VAL A 82 -16.42 1.00 2.14
C VAL A 82 -16.08 0.79 0.67
N VAL A 83 -15.25 -0.22 0.40
CA VAL A 83 -14.79 -0.59 -0.94
C VAL A 83 -15.02 -2.09 -1.18
N ASP A 84 -15.03 -2.52 -2.42
CA ASP A 84 -15.17 -3.95 -2.77
C ASP A 84 -13.97 -4.79 -2.34
N ASN A 85 -12.75 -4.23 -2.47
CA ASN A 85 -11.50 -4.92 -2.13
C ASN A 85 -10.48 -3.95 -1.57
N THR A 86 -10.18 -4.09 -0.27
CA THR A 86 -9.27 -3.20 0.44
C THR A 86 -7.81 -3.33 0.01
N ALA A 87 -7.36 -4.52 -0.42
CA ALA A 87 -6.00 -4.69 -0.93
C ALA A 87 -5.81 -3.97 -2.27
N LYS A 88 -6.80 -4.05 -3.18
CA LYS A 88 -6.84 -3.31 -4.43
C LYS A 88 -6.89 -1.80 -4.18
N ALA A 89 -7.76 -1.38 -3.26
CA ALA A 89 -7.89 0.03 -2.88
C ALA A 89 -6.59 0.59 -2.29
N LEU A 90 -5.90 -0.17 -1.42
CA LEU A 90 -4.60 0.21 -0.89
C LEU A 90 -3.56 0.41 -1.99
N GLY A 91 -3.51 -0.47 -3.00
CA GLY A 91 -2.61 -0.33 -4.14
C GLY A 91 -2.84 0.95 -4.93
N TYR A 92 -4.10 1.29 -5.25
CA TYR A 92 -4.45 2.53 -5.93
C TYR A 92 -4.18 3.76 -5.06
N ALA A 93 -4.58 3.71 -3.79
CA ALA A 93 -4.35 4.78 -2.84
C ALA A 93 -2.86 5.07 -2.64
N ALA A 94 -2.02 4.04 -2.52
CA ALA A 94 -0.57 4.18 -2.42
C ALA A 94 0.01 4.82 -3.69
N SER A 95 -0.42 4.38 -4.88
CA SER A 95 0.01 4.98 -6.13
C SER A 95 -0.30 6.47 -6.17
N GLU A 96 -1.53 6.89 -5.86
CA GLU A 96 -1.93 8.30 -5.82
C GLU A 96 -1.20 9.08 -4.70
N PHE A 97 -1.05 8.46 -3.53
CA PHE A 97 -0.37 9.07 -2.40
C PHE A 97 1.09 9.40 -2.73
N TYR A 98 1.80 8.54 -3.45
CA TYR A 98 3.19 8.75 -3.87
C TYR A 98 3.33 9.41 -5.24
N GLY A 99 2.25 9.84 -5.90
CA GLY A 99 2.28 10.59 -7.15
C GLY A 99 2.51 9.71 -8.38
N ASN A 100 1.93 8.52 -8.38
CA ASN A 100 1.94 7.56 -9.51
C ASN A 100 3.36 7.26 -10.03
N PRO A 101 4.29 6.81 -9.16
CA PRO A 101 5.69 6.62 -9.56
C PRO A 101 5.84 5.59 -10.69
N SER A 102 4.97 4.59 -10.76
CA SER A 102 4.99 3.56 -11.80
C SER A 102 4.76 4.10 -13.22
N GLU A 103 4.08 5.23 -13.38
CA GLU A 103 3.86 5.87 -14.69
C GLU A 103 5.15 6.42 -15.30
N LYS A 104 6.16 6.66 -14.46
CA LYS A 104 7.46 7.21 -14.85
C LYS A 104 8.53 6.14 -15.03
N LEU A 105 8.25 4.89 -14.70
CA LEU A 105 9.19 3.78 -14.75
C LEU A 105 8.96 2.91 -15.99
N ARG A 106 10.07 2.41 -16.56
CA ARG A 106 10.03 1.29 -17.51
C ARG A 106 10.11 0.00 -16.71
N LEU A 107 8.99 -0.70 -16.60
CA LEU A 107 8.91 -1.93 -15.83
C LEU A 107 9.23 -3.15 -16.71
N VAL A 108 10.13 -4.00 -16.24
CA VAL A 108 10.43 -5.29 -16.85
C VAL A 108 10.07 -6.40 -15.87
N GLY A 109 9.11 -7.23 -16.22
CA GLY A 109 8.70 -8.39 -15.43
C GLY A 109 9.35 -9.68 -15.96
N VAL A 110 9.88 -10.51 -15.04
CA VAL A 110 10.44 -11.83 -15.35
C VAL A 110 9.58 -12.90 -14.70
N THR A 111 9.00 -13.79 -15.52
CA THR A 111 8.18 -14.90 -15.08
C THR A 111 8.78 -16.24 -15.54
N GLY A 112 8.43 -17.33 -14.88
CA GLY A 112 8.89 -18.67 -15.22
C GLY A 112 9.03 -19.55 -13.96
N THR A 113 9.21 -20.84 -14.14
CA THR A 113 9.43 -21.80 -13.04
C THR A 113 10.81 -21.66 -12.41
N ASN A 114 11.86 -21.48 -13.23
CA ASN A 114 13.26 -21.38 -12.81
C ASN A 114 13.94 -20.15 -13.42
N GLY A 115 15.01 -19.69 -12.80
CA GLY A 115 15.89 -18.66 -13.33
C GLY A 115 15.40 -17.22 -13.21
N LYS A 116 14.19 -16.98 -12.67
CA LYS A 116 13.61 -15.62 -12.54
C LYS A 116 14.54 -14.63 -11.87
N THR A 117 15.01 -14.96 -10.67
CA THR A 117 15.91 -14.09 -9.89
C THR A 117 17.23 -13.86 -10.61
N THR A 118 17.79 -14.91 -11.23
CA THR A 118 19.05 -14.80 -11.99
C THR A 118 18.90 -13.85 -13.16
N ILE A 119 17.85 -14.01 -13.98
CA ILE A 119 17.61 -13.15 -15.14
C ILE A 119 17.34 -11.70 -14.70
N ALA A 120 16.49 -11.50 -13.68
CA ALA A 120 16.20 -10.16 -13.16
C ALA A 120 17.46 -9.48 -12.63
N THR A 121 18.32 -10.21 -11.90
CA THR A 121 19.61 -9.69 -11.41
C THR A 121 20.58 -9.36 -12.54
N LEU A 122 20.66 -10.19 -13.58
CA LEU A 122 21.53 -9.92 -14.73
C LEU A 122 21.06 -8.67 -15.50
N LEU A 123 19.75 -8.52 -15.72
CA LEU A 123 19.19 -7.33 -16.35
C LEU A 123 19.46 -6.07 -15.51
N TYR A 124 19.24 -6.14 -14.20
CA TYR A 124 19.57 -5.04 -13.30
C TYR A 124 21.05 -4.64 -13.44
N ARG A 125 22.00 -5.60 -13.37
CA ARG A 125 23.44 -5.32 -13.50
C ARG A 125 23.78 -4.72 -14.87
N LEU A 126 23.16 -5.23 -15.93
CA LEU A 126 23.38 -4.70 -17.29
C LEU A 126 22.99 -3.22 -17.37
N PHE A 127 21.77 -2.87 -16.96
CA PHE A 127 21.31 -1.49 -17.02
C PHE A 127 22.07 -0.58 -16.05
N PHE A 128 22.32 -1.04 -14.83
CA PHE A 128 23.08 -0.28 -13.85
C PHE A 128 24.49 0.03 -14.32
N ASN A 129 25.22 -0.95 -14.85
CA ASN A 129 26.58 -0.77 -15.39
C ASN A 129 26.61 0.07 -16.67
N SER A 130 25.49 0.15 -17.39
CA SER A 130 25.30 1.05 -18.53
C SER A 130 24.93 2.49 -18.14
N GLY A 131 24.91 2.81 -16.84
CA GLY A 131 24.66 4.16 -16.31
C GLY A 131 23.19 4.52 -16.15
N TYR A 132 22.26 3.57 -16.26
CA TYR A 132 20.83 3.84 -16.03
C TYR A 132 20.47 3.68 -14.56
N PRO A 133 19.77 4.66 -13.94
CA PRO A 133 19.22 4.47 -12.62
C PRO A 133 18.15 3.38 -12.69
N CYS A 134 18.30 2.33 -11.90
CA CYS A 134 17.40 1.18 -11.94
C CYS A 134 17.23 0.56 -10.55
N GLY A 135 16.10 -0.15 -10.38
CA GLY A 135 15.80 -0.95 -9.20
C GLY A 135 15.60 -2.42 -9.57
N LEU A 136 15.83 -3.28 -8.60
CA LEU A 136 15.55 -4.71 -8.65
C LEU A 136 14.61 -5.04 -7.49
N LEU A 137 13.49 -5.68 -7.79
CA LEU A 137 12.61 -6.31 -6.80
C LEU A 137 12.70 -7.82 -7.00
N SER A 138 13.14 -8.54 -5.99
CA SER A 138 13.26 -9.99 -6.05
C SER A 138 12.95 -10.65 -4.71
N THR A 139 12.82 -11.97 -4.71
CA THR A 139 12.56 -12.76 -3.50
C THR A 139 13.73 -12.81 -2.51
N ILE A 140 14.95 -12.47 -2.96
CA ILE A 140 16.16 -12.54 -2.15
C ILE A 140 16.49 -11.17 -1.58
N GLU A 141 16.50 -10.14 -2.42
CA GLU A 141 16.85 -8.78 -2.05
C GLU A 141 16.17 -7.78 -2.98
N ASN A 142 15.93 -6.60 -2.46
CA ASN A 142 15.55 -5.44 -3.26
C ASN A 142 16.79 -4.54 -3.42
N ARG A 143 16.97 -3.95 -4.60
CA ARG A 143 18.03 -2.98 -4.85
C ARG A 143 17.45 -1.71 -5.44
N ILE A 144 17.86 -0.57 -4.90
CA ILE A 144 17.52 0.75 -5.43
C ILE A 144 18.87 1.41 -5.73
N ASN A 145 19.19 1.55 -7.01
CA ASN A 145 20.55 1.88 -7.46
C ASN A 145 21.58 0.95 -6.78
N ASN A 146 22.48 1.45 -5.98
CA ASN A 146 23.50 0.64 -5.31
C ASN A 146 23.15 0.27 -3.86
N VAL A 147 21.97 0.64 -3.38
CA VAL A 147 21.52 0.34 -2.01
C VAL A 147 20.76 -0.96 -2.00
N VAL A 148 21.19 -1.89 -1.14
CA VAL A 148 20.51 -3.17 -0.91
C VAL A 148 19.52 -3.00 0.24
N VAL A 149 18.26 -3.33 0.00
CA VAL A 149 17.21 -3.38 1.00
C VAL A 149 16.78 -4.83 1.14
N PRO A 150 16.84 -5.43 2.34
CA PRO A 150 16.41 -6.81 2.53
C PRO A 150 14.97 -7.00 2.09
N SER A 151 14.69 -8.08 1.37
CA SER A 151 13.30 -8.44 1.04
C SER A 151 12.66 -9.13 2.23
N THR A 152 11.56 -8.61 2.73
CA THR A 152 10.81 -9.18 3.84
C THR A 152 9.72 -10.16 3.38
N HIS A 153 9.34 -10.10 2.10
CA HIS A 153 8.29 -10.91 1.51
C HIS A 153 8.63 -11.27 0.05
N THR A 154 8.04 -12.35 -0.44
CA THR A 154 8.16 -12.78 -1.85
C THR A 154 7.59 -11.75 -2.83
N THR A 155 6.58 -11.03 -2.39
CA THR A 155 5.98 -9.88 -3.10
C THR A 155 6.07 -8.69 -2.17
N GLY A 156 6.65 -7.57 -2.61
CA GLY A 156 6.69 -6.34 -1.84
C GLY A 156 5.27 -5.90 -1.47
N ASP A 157 5.08 -5.34 -0.29
CA ASP A 157 3.82 -4.71 0.04
C ASP A 157 3.71 -3.33 -0.62
N GLN A 158 2.48 -2.82 -0.71
CA GLN A 158 2.18 -1.58 -1.43
C GLN A 158 2.76 -0.32 -0.78
N LEU A 159 3.29 -0.44 0.44
CA LEU A 159 3.79 0.67 1.26
C LEU A 159 5.30 0.60 1.56
N GLN A 160 6.03 -0.36 0.96
CA GLN A 160 7.50 -0.47 1.05
C GLN A 160 8.26 0.35 0.02
#